data_e422f06666984e8de1168944b856380a
#
_entry.id   e422f06666984e8de1168944b856380a
#
_cell.length_a   1.000
_cell.length_b   1.000
_cell.length_c   1.000
_cell.angle_alpha   90.00
_cell.angle_beta   90.00
_cell.angle_gamma   90.00
#
_symmetry.space_group_name_H-M   'P 1'
#
loop_
_entity.id
_entity.type
_entity.pdbx_description
1 polymer ?
#
loop_
_entity_poly.entity_id
_entity_poly.type
_entity_poly.pdbx_seq_one_letter_code
_entity_poly.pdbx_strand_id
1 'polypeptide(L)'
;MLRDVKHEVKDKNLGFATATGDGRHLKIGVSPVVSDTPIVVTGAMDAGQIKSRLGLSPLADAVMDSVQFGANRIYCLPVSATTAGELGEVKRTGDGGGTMTVDGSPTNAFSVVVKITAQGGLNSAAFAVSIDGGSNFTDEITVPVTGEYEIAGTGLKLTFAEAADEDQKPSSFLVNDTYTFNTTAPTMTNGDVLNAITKLQNFAEEYEFVHIVGESDLALWQAVGEAQEQLFLTFHKPMFFVMEAAFPTPSEGGGAGPVLGGGTEEGDLTDWALEMEAKAKKVRNYNIQVVTAWGRLVKLDGSTKIVNLAGLVSGLYAKSSVQTSIGKTREEAGFGIRKTKLEQTLPVELDNDIIELLDLAGFLTFREYDGKDDYFVYHTKMLSPDGSDYRYAEDVRVLNKIIRETRKKGLDLMNDDIDMEDIQGELETRCKFLFEPLQRMIDAKEISAAEIILMEGHEETFIEDETMRTKIRYLSRGYIREVYINLARRRPSA
;
A
#
# COMPACT_ATOMS: atom_id res chain seq x y z
N MET A 1 -3.22 64.79 -17.24
CA MET A 1 -3.12 63.58 -16.37
C MET A 1 -1.76 62.97 -16.60
N LEU A 2 -0.90 62.97 -15.60
CA LEU A 2 0.43 62.31 -15.69
C LEU A 2 0.21 60.84 -15.87
N ARG A 3 0.94 60.25 -16.81
CA ARG A 3 0.96 58.78 -17.04
C ARG A 3 1.85 58.14 -15.99
N ASP A 4 1.29 57.22 -15.21
CA ASP A 4 2.00 56.51 -14.13
C ASP A 4 1.60 55.03 -14.13
N VAL A 5 2.37 54.20 -13.45
CA VAL A 5 2.11 52.78 -13.30
C VAL A 5 0.91 52.60 -12.36
N LYS A 6 -0.17 52.03 -12.87
CA LYS A 6 -1.38 51.72 -12.09
C LYS A 6 -1.39 50.25 -11.73
N HIS A 7 -1.60 49.95 -10.47
CA HIS A 7 -1.83 48.61 -9.96
C HIS A 7 -3.31 48.42 -9.68
N GLU A 8 -3.91 47.42 -10.28
CA GLU A 8 -5.27 46.97 -9.96
C GLU A 8 -5.16 45.67 -9.13
N VAL A 9 -5.62 45.74 -7.88
CA VAL A 9 -5.69 44.53 -7.01
C VAL A 9 -7.07 43.93 -7.20
N LYS A 10 -7.13 42.73 -7.83
CA LYS A 10 -8.35 41.92 -7.92
C LYS A 10 -8.42 41.03 -6.69
N ASP A 11 -9.27 41.35 -5.75
CA ASP A 11 -9.62 40.48 -4.62
C ASP A 11 -10.65 39.43 -5.06
N LYS A 12 -10.71 38.29 -4.35
CA LYS A 12 -11.60 37.14 -4.62
C LYS A 12 -11.22 36.25 -5.82
N ASN A 13 -9.99 36.32 -6.31
CA ASN A 13 -9.45 35.42 -7.32
C ASN A 13 -8.72 34.17 -6.72
N LEU A 14 -8.93 33.89 -5.44
CA LEU A 14 -8.59 32.60 -4.85
C LEU A 14 -9.59 31.56 -5.40
N GLY A 15 -9.33 31.06 -6.60
CA GLY A 15 -10.06 29.92 -7.13
C GLY A 15 -9.90 28.77 -6.15
N PHE A 16 -11.00 28.15 -5.75
CA PHE A 16 -10.96 26.89 -5.01
C PHE A 16 -10.25 25.87 -5.91
N ALA A 17 -9.06 25.42 -5.51
CA ALA A 17 -8.43 24.30 -6.17
C ALA A 17 -9.39 23.11 -6.03
N THR A 18 -9.94 22.64 -7.12
CA THR A 18 -10.74 21.41 -7.16
C THR A 18 -9.86 20.29 -6.64
N ALA A 19 -10.35 19.48 -5.71
CA ALA A 19 -9.60 18.35 -5.19
C ALA A 19 -9.27 17.40 -6.35
N THR A 20 -7.99 17.15 -6.57
CA THR A 20 -7.51 16.39 -7.73
C THR A 20 -7.45 14.87 -7.49
N GLY A 21 -7.80 14.39 -6.31
CA GLY A 21 -7.67 12.98 -5.92
C GLY A 21 -6.23 12.55 -5.62
N ASP A 22 -5.25 13.41 -5.81
CA ASP A 22 -3.84 13.10 -5.59
C ASP A 22 -3.56 12.72 -4.12
N GLY A 23 -2.79 11.65 -3.92
CA GLY A 23 -2.49 11.11 -2.60
C GLY A 23 -3.66 10.37 -1.95
N ARG A 24 -4.87 10.42 -2.48
CA ARG A 24 -5.98 9.59 -2.04
C ARG A 24 -5.86 8.22 -2.67
N HIS A 25 -6.07 7.20 -1.91
CA HIS A 25 -6.01 5.85 -2.47
C HIS A 25 -7.08 4.94 -1.87
N LEU A 26 -7.31 3.83 -2.55
CA LEU A 26 -8.23 2.82 -2.12
C LEU A 26 -7.45 1.58 -1.69
N LYS A 27 -7.91 0.89 -0.65
CA LYS A 27 -7.39 -0.42 -0.23
C LYS A 27 -8.46 -1.47 -0.31
N ILE A 28 -8.12 -2.60 -0.92
CA ILE A 28 -8.94 -3.81 -0.94
C ILE A 28 -8.24 -4.83 -0.05
N GLY A 29 -8.94 -5.41 0.90
CA GLY A 29 -8.33 -6.40 1.79
C GLY A 29 -9.34 -7.08 2.69
N VAL A 30 -8.90 -8.17 3.31
CA VAL A 30 -9.74 -8.96 4.21
C VAL A 30 -10.05 -8.19 5.48
N SER A 31 -11.33 -8.24 5.87
CA SER A 31 -11.84 -7.65 7.10
C SER A 31 -13.08 -8.44 7.57
N PRO A 32 -13.30 -8.57 8.89
CA PRO A 32 -14.53 -9.13 9.43
C PRO A 32 -15.73 -8.19 9.27
N VAL A 33 -15.48 -6.91 8.91
CA VAL A 33 -16.54 -5.93 8.63
C VAL A 33 -17.03 -6.12 7.20
N VAL A 34 -18.33 -6.21 7.02
CA VAL A 34 -18.96 -6.35 5.70
C VAL A 34 -19.45 -4.98 5.23
N SER A 35 -19.01 -4.55 4.03
CA SER A 35 -19.51 -3.35 3.38
C SER A 35 -19.40 -3.46 1.87
N ASP A 36 -20.47 -3.10 1.16
CA ASP A 36 -20.45 -3.02 -0.31
C ASP A 36 -19.93 -1.70 -0.84
N THR A 37 -19.77 -0.71 0.03
CA THR A 37 -19.22 0.60 -0.30
C THR A 37 -17.95 0.85 0.48
N PRO A 38 -16.97 1.57 -0.10
CA PRO A 38 -15.74 1.87 0.60
C PRO A 38 -15.96 2.68 1.89
N ILE A 39 -15.33 2.23 2.97
CA ILE A 39 -15.31 2.90 4.28
C ILE A 39 -14.19 3.95 4.24
N VAL A 40 -14.48 5.16 4.66
CA VAL A 40 -13.48 6.24 4.68
C VAL A 40 -12.70 6.24 5.98
N VAL A 41 -11.37 6.20 5.87
CA VAL A 41 -10.43 6.42 6.99
C VAL A 41 -9.64 7.69 6.70
N THR A 42 -9.47 8.52 7.72
CA THR A 42 -8.69 9.76 7.63
C THR A 42 -7.42 9.68 8.45
N GLY A 43 -6.38 10.41 8.04
CA GLY A 43 -5.10 10.47 8.75
C GLY A 43 -5.16 11.06 10.17
N ALA A 44 -6.30 11.61 10.56
CA ALA A 44 -6.52 12.09 11.93
C ALA A 44 -7.01 10.98 12.90
N MET A 45 -7.34 9.80 12.39
CA MET A 45 -7.81 8.68 13.20
C MET A 45 -6.62 7.97 13.87
N ASP A 46 -6.81 7.63 15.13
CA ASP A 46 -5.87 6.79 15.87
C ASP A 46 -6.08 5.29 15.55
N ALA A 47 -5.17 4.45 16.03
CA ALA A 47 -5.21 3.01 15.80
C ALA A 47 -6.51 2.36 16.32
N GLY A 48 -7.03 2.79 17.48
CA GLY A 48 -8.26 2.28 18.07
C GLY A 48 -9.48 2.59 17.19
N GLN A 49 -9.55 3.81 16.66
CA GLN A 49 -10.63 4.24 15.75
C GLN A 49 -10.58 3.47 14.42
N ILE A 50 -9.39 3.19 13.87
CA ILE A 50 -9.23 2.40 12.65
C ILE A 50 -9.67 0.96 12.90
N LYS A 51 -9.20 0.34 13.99
CA LYS A 51 -9.60 -1.02 14.38
C LYS A 51 -11.10 -1.14 14.66
N SER A 52 -11.71 -0.10 15.25
CA SER A 52 -13.17 -0.07 15.46
C SER A 52 -13.98 -0.06 14.16
N ARG A 53 -13.43 0.55 13.09
CA ARG A 53 -14.11 0.63 11.78
C ARG A 53 -13.89 -0.59 10.89
N LEU A 54 -12.71 -1.21 10.97
CA LEU A 54 -12.27 -2.26 10.05
C LEU A 54 -12.05 -3.62 10.74
N GLY A 55 -12.29 -3.70 12.05
CA GLY A 55 -11.95 -4.85 12.87
C GLY A 55 -10.44 -5.03 13.04
N LEU A 56 -10.06 -6.07 13.81
CA LEU A 56 -8.67 -6.54 13.87
C LEU A 56 -8.41 -7.40 12.62
N SER A 57 -7.85 -6.81 11.57
CA SER A 57 -7.81 -7.43 10.24
C SER A 57 -6.56 -7.02 9.45
N PRO A 58 -6.15 -7.79 8.43
CA PRO A 58 -5.08 -7.40 7.51
C PRO A 58 -5.33 -6.04 6.86
N LEU A 59 -6.58 -5.75 6.48
CA LEU A 59 -6.95 -4.46 5.91
C LEU A 59 -6.68 -3.31 6.91
N ALA A 60 -7.09 -3.46 8.18
CA ALA A 60 -6.84 -2.45 9.21
C ALA A 60 -5.35 -2.21 9.43
N ASP A 61 -4.55 -3.28 9.45
CA ASP A 61 -3.09 -3.20 9.60
C ASP A 61 -2.46 -2.40 8.45
N ALA A 62 -2.78 -2.71 7.20
CA ALA A 62 -2.27 -2.00 6.03
C ALA A 62 -2.73 -0.53 5.97
N VAL A 63 -3.93 -0.22 6.48
CA VAL A 63 -4.44 1.16 6.60
C VAL A 63 -3.66 1.93 7.65
N MET A 64 -3.41 1.34 8.83
CA MET A 64 -2.60 1.94 9.89
C MET A 64 -1.18 2.27 9.40
N ASP A 65 -0.57 1.37 8.61
CA ASP A 65 0.74 1.62 8.01
C ASP A 65 0.70 2.86 7.10
N SER A 66 -0.29 2.96 6.22
CA SER A 66 -0.39 4.12 5.34
C SER A 66 -0.64 5.43 6.09
N VAL A 67 -1.48 5.42 7.13
CA VAL A 67 -1.73 6.60 7.98
C VAL A 67 -0.44 7.03 8.68
N GLN A 68 0.31 6.09 9.25
CA GLN A 68 1.59 6.36 9.92
C GLN A 68 2.62 7.03 9.01
N PHE A 69 2.62 6.69 7.72
CA PHE A 69 3.56 7.22 6.73
C PHE A 69 3.01 8.36 5.88
N GLY A 70 1.85 8.92 6.23
CA GLY A 70 1.39 10.21 5.75
C GLY A 70 0.12 10.22 4.92
N ALA A 71 -0.62 9.12 4.87
CA ALA A 71 -1.91 9.11 4.19
C ALA A 71 -2.95 9.91 4.98
N ASN A 72 -3.63 10.85 4.28
CA ASN A 72 -4.65 11.70 4.86
C ASN A 72 -6.08 11.19 4.63
N ARG A 73 -6.32 10.47 3.54
CA ARG A 73 -7.64 9.93 3.20
C ARG A 73 -7.48 8.62 2.43
N ILE A 74 -8.06 7.58 2.98
CA ILE A 74 -8.04 6.22 2.45
C ILE A 74 -9.47 5.73 2.30
N TYR A 75 -9.80 5.17 1.16
CA TYR A 75 -11.04 4.45 0.90
C TYR A 75 -10.78 2.96 1.13
N CYS A 76 -11.45 2.34 2.08
CA CYS A 76 -11.24 0.95 2.46
C CYS A 76 -12.42 0.12 1.97
N LEU A 77 -12.19 -0.81 1.05
CA LEU A 77 -13.18 -1.75 0.58
C LEU A 77 -12.92 -3.12 1.24
N PRO A 78 -13.67 -3.45 2.29
CA PRO A 78 -13.51 -4.71 2.99
C PRO A 78 -14.02 -5.87 2.14
N VAL A 79 -13.28 -6.97 2.18
CA VAL A 79 -13.60 -8.23 1.52
C VAL A 79 -13.72 -9.31 2.59
N SER A 80 -14.75 -10.14 2.51
CA SER A 80 -14.89 -11.32 3.37
C SER A 80 -13.81 -12.35 3.00
N ALA A 81 -13.24 -13.00 4.01
CA ALA A 81 -12.28 -14.07 3.76
C ALA A 81 -12.96 -15.28 3.12
N THR A 82 -12.33 -15.85 2.11
CA THR A 82 -12.71 -17.14 1.54
C THR A 82 -11.95 -18.29 2.21
N THR A 83 -10.69 -18.06 2.58
CA THR A 83 -9.90 -19.01 3.36
C THR A 83 -9.73 -18.49 4.78
N ALA A 84 -10.18 -19.29 5.76
CA ALA A 84 -10.00 -18.95 7.16
C ALA A 84 -8.53 -18.96 7.56
N GLY A 85 -8.17 -18.15 8.55
CA GLY A 85 -6.88 -18.23 9.20
C GLY A 85 -6.75 -19.52 10.03
N GLU A 86 -5.53 -19.93 10.28
CA GLU A 86 -5.21 -21.16 11.00
C GLU A 86 -4.68 -20.87 12.40
N LEU A 87 -4.89 -21.83 13.31
CA LEU A 87 -4.39 -21.80 14.67
C LEU A 87 -3.10 -22.62 14.75
N GLY A 88 -2.03 -22.02 15.28
CA GLY A 88 -0.80 -22.73 15.60
C GLY A 88 -0.91 -23.52 16.91
N GLU A 89 0.05 -24.42 17.12
CA GLU A 89 0.15 -25.23 18.31
C GLU A 89 0.38 -24.36 19.57
N VAL A 90 -0.36 -24.64 20.64
CA VAL A 90 -0.17 -24.00 21.95
C VAL A 90 1.06 -24.58 22.64
N LYS A 91 2.06 -23.73 22.85
CA LYS A 91 3.27 -24.07 23.62
C LYS A 91 3.12 -23.53 25.04
N ARG A 92 3.34 -24.40 26.02
CA ARG A 92 3.31 -24.03 27.43
C ARG A 92 4.73 -23.95 28.00
N THR A 93 4.94 -22.99 28.88
CA THR A 93 6.12 -22.87 29.75
C THR A 93 5.64 -22.67 31.19
N GLY A 94 6.12 -23.49 32.13
CA GLY A 94 5.73 -23.45 33.53
C GLY A 94 5.33 -24.82 34.08
N ASP A 95 5.11 -24.90 35.38
CA ASP A 95 4.98 -26.14 36.15
C ASP A 95 3.55 -26.44 36.67
N GLY A 96 2.56 -25.58 36.41
CA GLY A 96 1.16 -25.81 36.76
C GLY A 96 0.57 -27.07 36.15
N GLY A 97 -0.38 -27.73 36.79
CA GLY A 97 -1.01 -28.97 36.30
C GLY A 97 -2.14 -28.76 35.30
N GLY A 98 -2.64 -27.52 35.12
CA GLY A 98 -3.71 -27.19 34.21
C GLY A 98 -3.28 -27.08 32.75
N THR A 99 -4.24 -27.10 31.86
CA THR A 99 -4.02 -26.96 30.42
C THR A 99 -4.82 -25.80 29.83
N MET A 100 -4.36 -25.24 28.72
CA MET A 100 -5.10 -24.27 27.93
C MET A 100 -5.11 -24.70 26.47
N THR A 101 -6.28 -24.66 25.86
CA THR A 101 -6.46 -24.89 24.43
C THR A 101 -7.07 -23.63 23.79
N VAL A 102 -6.92 -23.51 22.49
CA VAL A 102 -7.49 -22.42 21.69
C VAL A 102 -8.37 -23.00 20.59
N ASP A 103 -9.48 -22.33 20.33
CA ASP A 103 -10.42 -22.63 19.24
C ASP A 103 -10.90 -21.33 18.57
N GLY A 104 -11.55 -21.43 17.42
CA GLY A 104 -12.10 -20.32 16.67
C GLY A 104 -11.46 -20.08 15.31
N SER A 105 -11.85 -18.97 14.68
CA SER A 105 -11.31 -18.54 13.38
C SER A 105 -10.65 -17.17 13.53
N PRO A 106 -9.33 -17.11 13.51
CA PRO A 106 -8.62 -15.84 13.71
C PRO A 106 -8.95 -14.83 12.61
N THR A 107 -9.17 -13.57 13.00
CA THR A 107 -9.46 -12.47 12.08
C THR A 107 -8.19 -11.83 11.49
N ASN A 108 -7.02 -12.17 12.05
CA ASN A 108 -5.71 -11.67 11.62
C ASN A 108 -4.59 -12.62 12.04
N ALA A 109 -3.37 -12.35 11.61
CA ALA A 109 -2.18 -12.97 12.17
C ALA A 109 -1.89 -12.34 13.55
N PHE A 110 -1.92 -13.17 14.59
CA PHE A 110 -1.63 -12.79 15.97
C PHE A 110 -0.47 -13.62 16.51
N SER A 111 0.36 -13.01 17.37
CA SER A 111 1.30 -13.73 18.24
C SER A 111 0.75 -13.63 19.67
N VAL A 112 0.09 -14.69 20.10
CA VAL A 112 -0.65 -14.67 21.38
C VAL A 112 0.22 -15.16 22.50
N VAL A 113 0.23 -14.41 23.60
CA VAL A 113 0.87 -14.78 24.87
C VAL A 113 -0.17 -14.65 25.98
N VAL A 114 -0.47 -15.76 26.64
CA VAL A 114 -1.32 -15.77 27.83
C VAL A 114 -0.42 -16.04 29.05
N LYS A 115 -0.36 -15.11 29.98
CA LYS A 115 0.49 -15.18 31.15
C LYS A 115 -0.39 -15.27 32.43
N ILE A 116 -0.15 -16.27 33.26
CA ILE A 116 -0.82 -16.39 34.56
C ILE A 116 -0.22 -15.38 35.52
N THR A 117 -1.06 -14.53 36.08
CA THR A 117 -0.69 -13.44 37.01
C THR A 117 -0.99 -13.77 38.48
N ALA A 118 -2.02 -14.62 38.75
CA ALA A 118 -2.33 -15.13 40.07
C ALA A 118 -2.59 -16.64 40.00
N GLN A 119 -2.03 -17.39 40.96
CA GLN A 119 -2.22 -18.84 41.01
C GLN A 119 -3.61 -19.25 41.43
N GLY A 120 -4.08 -20.40 40.97
CA GLY A 120 -5.37 -20.98 41.35
C GLY A 120 -5.89 -22.01 40.36
N GLY A 121 -7.13 -22.40 40.56
CA GLY A 121 -7.95 -23.13 39.62
C GLY A 121 -8.92 -22.20 38.87
N LEU A 122 -9.98 -22.78 38.29
CA LEU A 122 -11.07 -22.02 37.72
C LEU A 122 -11.70 -21.08 38.77
N ASN A 123 -12.14 -19.90 38.33
CA ASN A 123 -12.71 -18.84 39.17
C ASN A 123 -11.78 -18.33 40.31
N SER A 124 -10.50 -18.63 40.25
CA SER A 124 -9.50 -18.27 41.29
C SER A 124 -8.18 -17.79 40.71
N ALA A 125 -7.65 -18.47 39.71
CA ALA A 125 -6.48 -18.00 38.97
C ALA A 125 -6.80 -16.73 38.16
N ALA A 126 -5.77 -15.92 37.92
CA ALA A 126 -5.88 -14.77 37.02
C ALA A 126 -4.81 -14.82 35.95
N PHE A 127 -5.12 -14.21 34.81
CA PHE A 127 -4.24 -14.14 33.64
C PHE A 127 -4.34 -12.79 32.92
N ALA A 128 -3.35 -12.49 32.13
CA ALA A 128 -3.36 -11.39 31.17
C ALA A 128 -3.04 -11.93 29.77
N VAL A 129 -3.61 -11.32 28.72
CA VAL A 129 -3.45 -11.72 27.33
C VAL A 129 -2.75 -10.63 26.55
N SER A 130 -1.80 -11.03 25.71
CA SER A 130 -1.21 -10.22 24.66
C SER A 130 -1.52 -10.88 23.31
N ILE A 131 -1.78 -10.07 22.29
CA ILE A 131 -1.98 -10.54 20.88
C ILE A 131 -0.84 -10.07 19.97
N ASP A 132 0.20 -9.45 20.54
CA ASP A 132 1.32 -8.82 19.83
C ASP A 132 2.70 -9.33 20.34
N GLY A 133 2.76 -10.58 20.75
CA GLY A 133 4.00 -11.23 21.15
C GLY A 133 4.51 -10.81 22.54
N GLY A 134 3.64 -10.26 23.39
CA GLY A 134 3.99 -9.83 24.74
C GLY A 134 4.37 -8.35 24.85
N SER A 135 4.21 -7.56 23.79
CA SER A 135 4.51 -6.13 23.80
C SER A 135 3.49 -5.35 24.65
N ASN A 136 2.20 -5.71 24.53
CA ASN A 136 1.12 -5.13 25.31
C ASN A 136 0.25 -6.24 25.90
N PHE A 137 -0.12 -6.12 27.17
CA PHE A 137 -1.02 -7.05 27.83
C PHE A 137 -2.32 -6.35 28.22
N THR A 138 -3.43 -7.12 28.26
CA THR A 138 -4.68 -6.68 28.86
C THR A 138 -4.51 -6.46 30.36
N ASP A 139 -5.50 -5.81 30.97
CA ASP A 139 -5.65 -5.87 32.44
C ASP A 139 -5.81 -7.33 32.89
N GLU A 140 -5.57 -7.56 34.19
CA GLU A 140 -5.71 -8.86 34.80
C GLU A 140 -7.17 -9.33 34.75
N ILE A 141 -7.37 -10.58 34.33
CA ILE A 141 -8.68 -11.21 34.16
C ILE A 141 -8.72 -12.49 34.99
N THR A 142 -9.73 -12.66 35.81
CA THR A 142 -9.94 -13.93 36.52
C THR A 142 -10.36 -15.01 35.53
N VAL A 143 -9.75 -16.20 35.62
CA VAL A 143 -10.16 -17.36 34.82
C VAL A 143 -11.63 -17.66 35.08
N PRO A 144 -12.50 -17.66 34.06
CA PRO A 144 -13.92 -17.88 34.25
C PRO A 144 -14.23 -19.25 34.83
N VAL A 145 -15.34 -19.37 35.56
CA VAL A 145 -15.78 -20.64 36.13
C VAL A 145 -16.07 -21.72 35.06
N THR A 146 -16.43 -21.29 33.85
CA THR A 146 -16.62 -22.17 32.68
C THR A 146 -15.30 -22.61 32.06
N GLY A 147 -14.18 -21.99 32.41
CA GLY A 147 -12.89 -22.13 31.76
C GLY A 147 -12.81 -21.44 30.40
N GLU A 148 -13.89 -20.87 29.86
CA GLU A 148 -13.93 -20.29 28.54
C GLU A 148 -13.75 -18.76 28.58
N TYR A 149 -12.89 -18.24 27.70
CA TYR A 149 -12.68 -16.81 27.54
C TYR A 149 -12.51 -16.44 26.06
N GLU A 150 -13.29 -15.49 25.55
CA GLU A 150 -13.16 -14.97 24.20
C GLU A 150 -12.25 -13.74 24.19
N ILE A 151 -11.21 -13.79 23.35
CA ILE A 151 -10.34 -12.62 23.11
C ILE A 151 -11.07 -11.69 22.14
N ALA A 152 -11.53 -10.57 22.66
CA ALA A 152 -12.42 -9.65 21.94
C ALA A 152 -11.88 -9.23 20.56
N GLY A 153 -12.70 -9.39 19.52
CA GLY A 153 -12.41 -8.97 18.14
C GLY A 153 -11.41 -9.84 17.38
N THR A 154 -10.83 -10.88 17.99
CA THR A 154 -9.83 -11.75 17.34
C THR A 154 -10.41 -12.99 16.69
N GLY A 155 -11.64 -13.37 17.08
CA GLY A 155 -12.26 -14.64 16.68
C GLY A 155 -11.68 -15.85 17.43
N LEU A 156 -10.95 -15.64 18.52
CA LEU A 156 -10.27 -16.68 19.30
C LEU A 156 -10.97 -16.90 20.63
N LYS A 157 -11.13 -18.16 21.01
CA LYS A 157 -11.65 -18.61 22.31
C LYS A 157 -10.60 -19.47 23.02
N LEU A 158 -10.22 -19.06 24.21
CA LEU A 158 -9.37 -19.82 25.10
C LEU A 158 -10.22 -20.73 25.97
N THR A 159 -9.78 -21.96 26.21
CA THR A 159 -10.42 -22.91 27.13
C THR A 159 -9.37 -23.41 28.11
N PHE A 160 -9.56 -23.07 29.38
CA PHE A 160 -8.75 -23.49 30.51
C PHE A 160 -9.33 -24.74 31.15
N ALA A 161 -8.50 -25.72 31.44
CA ALA A 161 -8.88 -26.95 32.16
C ALA A 161 -7.97 -27.16 33.34
N GLU A 162 -8.56 -27.46 34.50
CA GLU A 162 -7.84 -27.76 35.74
C GLU A 162 -7.08 -29.08 35.61
N ALA A 163 -6.12 -29.28 36.52
CA ALA A 163 -5.47 -30.57 36.73
C ALA A 163 -6.50 -31.66 37.05
N ALA A 164 -6.28 -32.86 36.51
CA ALA A 164 -7.17 -34.00 36.73
C ALA A 164 -7.21 -34.45 38.20
N ASP A 165 -6.14 -34.25 38.94
CA ASP A 165 -6.03 -34.55 40.39
C ASP A 165 -6.66 -33.44 41.23
N GLU A 166 -7.64 -33.80 42.07
CA GLU A 166 -8.36 -32.86 42.91
C GLU A 166 -7.44 -32.09 43.85
N ASP A 167 -6.38 -32.72 44.38
CA ASP A 167 -5.40 -32.08 45.26
C ASP A 167 -4.53 -31.04 44.54
N GLN A 168 -4.44 -31.14 43.21
CA GLN A 168 -3.68 -30.21 42.37
C GLN A 168 -4.53 -29.09 41.73
N LYS A 169 -5.86 -29.17 41.83
CA LYS A 169 -6.75 -28.15 41.27
C LYS A 169 -6.42 -26.72 41.75
N PRO A 170 -6.15 -26.45 43.03
CA PRO A 170 -5.77 -25.11 43.49
C PRO A 170 -4.43 -24.61 42.98
N SER A 171 -3.62 -25.49 42.38
CA SER A 171 -2.33 -25.19 41.74
C SER A 171 -2.33 -25.52 40.24
N SER A 172 -3.51 -25.60 39.63
CA SER A 172 -3.62 -25.88 38.19
C SER A 172 -2.88 -24.87 37.35
N PHE A 173 -2.96 -23.61 37.73
CA PHE A 173 -2.28 -22.50 37.04
C PHE A 173 -1.39 -21.80 38.08
N LEU A 174 -0.08 -21.75 37.82
CA LEU A 174 0.91 -21.12 38.67
C LEU A 174 1.32 -19.76 38.13
N VAL A 175 1.71 -18.85 39.03
CA VAL A 175 2.20 -17.51 38.61
C VAL A 175 3.41 -17.66 37.70
N ASN A 176 3.39 -16.95 36.56
CA ASN A 176 4.33 -16.99 35.45
C ASN A 176 4.24 -18.22 34.54
N ASP A 177 3.29 -19.13 34.72
CA ASP A 177 2.94 -20.03 33.61
C ASP A 177 2.56 -19.21 32.39
N THR A 178 3.09 -19.57 31.22
CA THR A 178 2.78 -18.89 29.95
C THR A 178 2.35 -19.91 28.92
N TYR A 179 1.35 -19.51 28.12
CA TYR A 179 0.90 -20.23 26.94
C TYR A 179 1.08 -19.35 25.73
N THR A 180 1.76 -19.84 24.72
CA THR A 180 2.08 -19.07 23.51
C THR A 180 1.64 -19.83 22.27
N PHE A 181 1.06 -19.11 21.31
CA PHE A 181 0.72 -19.65 20.00
C PHE A 181 0.62 -18.52 18.98
N ASN A 182 0.78 -18.85 17.71
CA ASN A 182 0.61 -17.93 16.61
C ASN A 182 -0.63 -18.29 15.79
N THR A 183 -1.20 -17.34 15.08
CA THR A 183 -2.25 -17.58 14.10
C THR A 183 -1.83 -17.03 12.74
N THR A 184 -2.39 -17.58 11.67
CA THR A 184 -2.28 -16.98 10.33
C THR A 184 -3.48 -16.08 10.05
N ALA A 185 -3.29 -15.10 9.18
CA ALA A 185 -4.38 -14.24 8.75
C ALA A 185 -5.31 -14.98 7.78
N PRO A 186 -6.61 -14.69 7.80
CA PRO A 186 -7.51 -15.14 6.76
C PRO A 186 -7.21 -14.45 5.42
N THR A 187 -7.45 -15.15 4.31
CA THR A 187 -7.13 -14.68 2.97
C THR A 187 -8.34 -14.64 2.04
N MET A 188 -8.23 -13.85 0.97
CA MET A 188 -9.17 -13.75 -0.13
C MET A 188 -8.60 -14.43 -1.38
N THR A 189 -9.48 -14.94 -2.24
CA THR A 189 -9.08 -15.51 -3.53
C THR A 189 -8.91 -14.43 -4.59
N ASN A 190 -8.27 -14.77 -5.72
CA ASN A 190 -8.19 -13.88 -6.88
C ASN A 190 -9.58 -13.46 -7.38
N GLY A 191 -10.57 -14.36 -7.30
CA GLY A 191 -11.95 -14.06 -7.64
C GLY A 191 -12.58 -13.00 -6.74
N ASP A 192 -12.31 -13.05 -5.44
CA ASP A 192 -12.80 -12.05 -4.48
C ASP A 192 -12.21 -10.67 -4.78
N VAL A 193 -10.92 -10.61 -5.10
CA VAL A 193 -10.23 -9.37 -5.51
C VAL A 193 -10.87 -8.78 -6.76
N LEU A 194 -11.10 -9.59 -7.80
CA LEU A 194 -11.71 -9.12 -9.05
C LEU A 194 -13.15 -8.66 -8.85
N ASN A 195 -13.91 -9.35 -8.01
CA ASN A 195 -15.25 -8.92 -7.62
C ASN A 195 -15.24 -7.58 -6.88
N ALA A 196 -14.27 -7.36 -6.01
CA ALA A 196 -14.08 -6.07 -5.34
C ALA A 196 -13.70 -4.97 -6.33
N ILE A 197 -12.81 -5.24 -7.30
CA ILE A 197 -12.43 -4.30 -8.36
C ILE A 197 -13.65 -3.91 -9.20
N THR A 198 -14.56 -4.84 -9.49
CA THR A 198 -15.81 -4.54 -10.24
C THR A 198 -16.66 -3.49 -9.53
N LYS A 199 -16.69 -3.46 -8.18
CA LYS A 199 -17.42 -2.43 -7.42
C LYS A 199 -16.87 -1.02 -7.65
N LEU A 200 -15.60 -0.88 -8.07
CA LEU A 200 -14.97 0.41 -8.35
C LEU A 200 -15.54 1.10 -9.60
N GLN A 201 -16.18 0.37 -10.51
CA GLN A 201 -16.80 0.92 -11.72
C GLN A 201 -17.77 2.06 -11.40
N ASN A 202 -18.53 1.93 -10.34
CA ASN A 202 -19.57 2.89 -9.92
C ASN A 202 -19.13 3.79 -8.73
N PHE A 203 -17.90 3.68 -8.27
CA PHE A 203 -17.42 4.49 -7.16
C PHE A 203 -17.09 5.91 -7.65
N ALA A 204 -17.83 6.92 -7.18
CA ALA A 204 -17.78 8.28 -7.70
C ALA A 204 -16.60 9.12 -7.20
N GLU A 205 -16.01 8.75 -6.06
CA GLU A 205 -14.89 9.51 -5.47
C GLU A 205 -13.61 9.35 -6.29
N GLU A 206 -12.80 10.39 -6.30
CA GLU A 206 -11.51 10.37 -6.98
C GLU A 206 -10.41 9.85 -6.07
N TYR A 207 -9.61 8.95 -6.62
CA TYR A 207 -8.41 8.40 -6.00
C TYR A 207 -7.36 8.13 -7.08
N GLU A 208 -6.14 8.00 -6.66
CA GLU A 208 -4.99 7.91 -7.54
C GLU A 208 -4.60 6.47 -7.85
N PHE A 209 -4.62 5.60 -6.84
CA PHE A 209 -4.22 4.20 -6.95
C PHE A 209 -5.00 3.30 -6.01
N VAL A 210 -4.88 1.99 -6.24
CA VAL A 210 -5.49 0.94 -5.42
C VAL A 210 -4.37 0.07 -4.84
N HIS A 211 -4.40 -0.17 -3.52
CA HIS A 211 -3.55 -1.17 -2.88
C HIS A 211 -4.36 -2.42 -2.60
N ILE A 212 -3.94 -3.56 -3.14
CA ILE A 212 -4.50 -4.88 -2.84
C ILE A 212 -3.68 -5.47 -1.70
N VAL A 213 -4.31 -5.64 -0.54
CA VAL A 213 -3.68 -6.12 0.69
C VAL A 213 -3.66 -7.64 0.71
N GLY A 214 -2.48 -8.20 0.90
CA GLY A 214 -2.24 -9.64 0.95
C GLY A 214 -1.37 -10.13 -0.18
N GLU A 215 -0.75 -11.27 0.04
CA GLU A 215 0.17 -11.89 -0.92
C GLU A 215 -0.48 -12.15 -2.27
N SER A 216 0.27 -11.88 -3.32
CA SER A 216 -0.18 -12.01 -4.71
C SER A 216 0.88 -12.67 -5.57
N ASP A 217 0.45 -13.31 -6.65
CA ASP A 217 1.30 -13.97 -7.62
C ASP A 217 0.89 -13.63 -9.06
N LEU A 218 1.65 -14.10 -10.03
CA LEU A 218 1.51 -13.84 -11.46
C LEU A 218 0.06 -13.87 -11.96
N ALA A 219 -0.72 -14.87 -11.55
CA ALA A 219 -2.10 -15.00 -12.00
C ALA A 219 -2.96 -13.79 -11.59
N LEU A 220 -2.78 -13.30 -10.35
CA LEU A 220 -3.50 -12.12 -9.88
C LEU A 220 -2.98 -10.85 -10.56
N TRP A 221 -1.66 -10.70 -10.75
CA TRP A 221 -1.08 -9.52 -11.42
C TRP A 221 -1.61 -9.36 -12.84
N GLN A 222 -1.73 -10.46 -13.60
CA GLN A 222 -2.29 -10.45 -14.95
C GLN A 222 -3.78 -10.08 -14.93
N ALA A 223 -4.56 -10.74 -14.08
CA ALA A 223 -6.01 -10.50 -13.99
C ALA A 223 -6.34 -9.07 -13.54
N VAL A 224 -5.57 -8.51 -12.60
CA VAL A 224 -5.73 -7.12 -12.18
C VAL A 224 -5.32 -6.15 -13.28
N GLY A 225 -4.29 -6.49 -14.07
CA GLY A 225 -3.88 -5.72 -15.25
C GLY A 225 -5.00 -5.62 -16.30
N GLU A 226 -5.67 -6.72 -16.60
CA GLU A 226 -6.83 -6.76 -17.51
C GLU A 226 -8.02 -5.97 -16.93
N ALA A 227 -8.31 -6.14 -15.66
CA ALA A 227 -9.38 -5.39 -14.97
C ALA A 227 -9.11 -3.89 -14.96
N GLN A 228 -7.85 -3.47 -14.80
CA GLN A 228 -7.44 -2.07 -14.86
C GLN A 228 -7.65 -1.49 -16.26
N GLU A 229 -7.28 -2.21 -17.30
CA GLU A 229 -7.50 -1.78 -18.67
C GLU A 229 -8.99 -1.59 -18.97
N GLN A 230 -9.84 -2.51 -18.50
CA GLN A 230 -11.29 -2.38 -18.61
C GLN A 230 -11.82 -1.16 -17.83
N LEU A 231 -11.33 -0.92 -16.61
CA LEU A 231 -11.70 0.27 -15.82
C LEU A 231 -11.31 1.56 -16.54
N PHE A 232 -10.17 1.58 -17.20
CA PHE A 232 -9.71 2.73 -17.95
C PHE A 232 -10.51 2.94 -19.24
N LEU A 233 -10.63 1.92 -20.09
CA LEU A 233 -11.24 2.05 -21.43
C LEU A 233 -12.76 2.25 -21.35
N THR A 234 -13.43 1.53 -20.44
CA THR A 234 -14.90 1.54 -20.36
C THR A 234 -15.44 2.56 -19.36
N PHE A 235 -14.79 2.67 -18.19
CA PHE A 235 -15.26 3.51 -17.10
C PHE A 235 -14.44 4.79 -16.93
N HIS A 236 -13.42 4.99 -17.77
CA HIS A 236 -12.55 6.16 -17.78
C HIS A 236 -11.90 6.48 -16.44
N LYS A 237 -11.48 5.44 -15.72
CA LYS A 237 -10.85 5.54 -14.41
C LYS A 237 -9.35 5.22 -14.51
N PRO A 238 -8.50 6.22 -14.76
CA PRO A 238 -7.05 6.03 -14.78
C PRO A 238 -6.53 5.84 -13.35
N MET A 239 -5.92 4.70 -13.09
CA MET A 239 -5.29 4.36 -11.81
C MET A 239 -4.24 3.28 -12.01
N PHE A 240 -3.36 3.12 -11.05
CA PHE A 240 -2.46 1.97 -10.97
C PHE A 240 -2.71 1.16 -9.70
N PHE A 241 -2.21 -0.06 -9.68
CA PHE A 241 -2.36 -0.98 -8.56
C PHE A 241 -1.02 -1.23 -7.89
N VAL A 242 -1.01 -1.17 -6.56
CA VAL A 242 0.09 -1.59 -5.70
C VAL A 242 -0.27 -2.95 -5.13
N MET A 243 0.60 -3.94 -5.32
CA MET A 243 0.37 -5.32 -4.92
C MET A 243 1.54 -5.83 -4.08
N GLU A 244 1.27 -6.81 -3.24
CA GLU A 244 2.24 -7.41 -2.33
C GLU A 244 2.74 -8.73 -2.93
N ALA A 245 4.06 -8.90 -3.11
CA ALA A 245 4.61 -10.20 -3.48
C ALA A 245 4.52 -11.17 -2.29
N ALA A 246 4.46 -12.48 -2.59
CA ALA A 246 4.60 -13.52 -1.58
C ALA A 246 6.03 -13.53 -1.02
N PHE A 247 6.15 -13.74 0.29
CA PHE A 247 7.46 -13.83 0.95
C PHE A 247 8.27 -15.03 0.39
N PRO A 248 9.57 -14.87 0.10
CA PRO A 248 10.40 -16.00 -0.32
C PRO A 248 10.45 -17.05 0.79
N THR A 249 9.92 -18.22 0.50
CA THR A 249 9.98 -19.38 1.41
C THR A 249 11.14 -20.28 1.02
N PRO A 250 11.91 -20.83 1.97
CA PRO A 250 12.90 -21.84 1.67
C PRO A 250 12.27 -23.05 0.99
N SER A 251 12.96 -23.65 0.02
CA SER A 251 12.47 -24.73 -0.82
C SER A 251 12.17 -26.05 -0.11
N GLU A 252 12.53 -26.21 1.19
CA GLU A 252 12.21 -27.40 1.99
C GLU A 252 11.72 -27.03 3.39
N GLY A 253 10.43 -27.27 3.66
CA GLY A 253 9.86 -27.28 5.00
C GLY A 253 8.76 -26.24 5.25
N GLY A 254 7.58 -26.52 4.70
CA GLY A 254 6.40 -25.68 4.80
C GLY A 254 6.08 -25.16 6.20
N GLY A 255 6.32 -23.89 6.41
CA GLY A 255 5.78 -23.11 7.50
C GLY A 255 5.21 -21.83 6.89
N ALA A 256 3.91 -21.64 7.03
CA ALA A 256 3.23 -20.45 6.53
C ALA A 256 3.71 -19.20 7.26
N GLY A 257 4.28 -18.25 6.53
CA GLY A 257 4.63 -16.90 6.98
C GLY A 257 6.12 -16.68 7.27
N PRO A 258 6.53 -15.39 7.30
CA PRO A 258 7.91 -15.00 7.56
C PRO A 258 8.31 -15.38 8.99
N VAL A 259 9.16 -16.42 9.11
CA VAL A 259 9.70 -16.84 10.40
C VAL A 259 10.98 -16.05 10.71
N LEU A 260 11.01 -15.36 11.83
CA LEU A 260 12.23 -14.75 12.38
C LEU A 260 13.29 -15.84 12.60
N GLY A 261 14.38 -15.80 11.83
CA GLY A 261 15.56 -16.63 12.05
C GLY A 261 15.68 -17.91 11.21
N GLY A 262 14.79 -18.14 10.26
CA GLY A 262 15.04 -19.13 9.20
C GLY A 262 15.80 -18.43 8.08
N GLY A 263 17.15 -18.49 8.08
CA GLY A 263 17.93 -17.99 6.96
C GLY A 263 17.56 -18.75 5.69
N THR A 264 17.15 -18.04 4.65
CA THR A 264 17.20 -18.57 3.29
C THR A 264 18.68 -18.63 2.91
N GLU A 265 19.16 -19.73 2.37
CA GLU A 265 20.52 -19.79 1.86
C GLU A 265 20.64 -18.80 0.68
N GLU A 266 21.83 -18.20 0.48
CA GLU A 266 22.11 -17.15 -0.54
C GLU A 266 21.70 -17.62 -1.96
N GLY A 267 21.86 -18.92 -2.29
CA GLY A 267 21.40 -19.51 -3.55
C GLY A 267 19.88 -19.48 -3.74
N ASP A 268 19.11 -19.69 -2.69
CA ASP A 268 17.65 -19.72 -2.73
C ASP A 268 17.05 -18.33 -3.07
N LEU A 269 17.67 -17.23 -2.59
CA LEU A 269 17.20 -15.88 -2.89
C LEU A 269 17.51 -15.44 -4.32
N THR A 270 18.65 -15.85 -4.87
CA THR A 270 18.97 -15.59 -6.27
C THR A 270 18.02 -16.34 -7.21
N ASP A 271 17.74 -17.61 -6.93
CA ASP A 271 16.78 -18.41 -7.69
C ASP A 271 15.37 -17.83 -7.60
N TRP A 272 14.95 -17.39 -6.42
CA TRP A 272 13.69 -16.68 -6.22
C TRP A 272 13.65 -15.39 -7.04
N ALA A 273 14.69 -14.56 -7.04
CA ALA A 273 14.74 -13.31 -7.80
C ALA A 273 14.65 -13.56 -9.31
N LEU A 274 15.29 -14.61 -9.82
CA LEU A 274 15.19 -15.05 -11.22
C LEU A 274 13.79 -15.57 -11.57
N GLU A 275 13.13 -16.27 -10.66
CA GLU A 275 11.73 -16.69 -10.83
C GLU A 275 10.81 -15.46 -10.90
N MET A 276 11.02 -14.48 -10.01
CA MET A 276 10.28 -13.22 -10.00
C MET A 276 10.49 -12.45 -11.31
N GLU A 277 11.70 -12.37 -11.85
CA GLU A 277 11.99 -11.79 -13.16
C GLU A 277 11.20 -12.50 -14.28
N ALA A 278 11.18 -13.84 -14.27
CA ALA A 278 10.43 -14.62 -15.25
C ALA A 278 8.90 -14.38 -15.15
N LYS A 279 8.38 -14.12 -13.95
CA LYS A 279 6.97 -13.74 -13.71
C LYS A 279 6.70 -12.32 -14.23
N ALA A 280 7.55 -11.35 -13.92
CA ALA A 280 7.41 -9.96 -14.34
C ALA A 280 7.32 -9.81 -15.87
N LYS A 281 8.16 -10.54 -16.62
CA LYS A 281 8.17 -10.56 -18.10
C LYS A 281 6.84 -11.00 -18.73
N LYS A 282 5.96 -11.67 -17.96
CA LYS A 282 4.65 -12.13 -18.43
C LYS A 282 3.52 -11.13 -18.16
N VAL A 283 3.73 -10.13 -17.33
CA VAL A 283 2.69 -9.15 -16.95
C VAL A 283 2.66 -7.97 -17.94
N ARG A 284 3.78 -7.29 -18.16
CA ARG A 284 3.97 -6.17 -19.12
C ARG A 284 2.88 -5.10 -19.05
N ASN A 285 2.55 -4.64 -17.85
CA ASN A 285 1.56 -3.58 -17.63
C ASN A 285 2.12 -2.50 -16.70
N TYR A 286 2.29 -1.28 -17.23
CA TYR A 286 2.83 -0.15 -16.46
C TYR A 286 1.88 0.37 -15.37
N ASN A 287 0.65 -0.12 -15.27
CA ASN A 287 -0.27 0.21 -14.18
C ASN A 287 -0.22 -0.80 -13.02
N ILE A 288 0.70 -1.77 -13.07
CA ILE A 288 0.92 -2.75 -12.00
C ILE A 288 2.28 -2.50 -11.36
N GLN A 289 2.26 -2.26 -10.05
CA GLN A 289 3.44 -2.21 -9.19
C GLN A 289 3.38 -3.35 -8.19
N VAL A 290 4.45 -4.09 -8.05
CA VAL A 290 4.57 -5.15 -7.06
C VAL A 290 5.71 -4.82 -6.10
N VAL A 291 5.42 -4.86 -4.80
CA VAL A 291 6.37 -4.59 -3.73
C VAL A 291 6.97 -5.89 -3.24
N THR A 292 8.28 -6.04 -3.45
CA THR A 292 9.10 -7.20 -3.03
C THR A 292 9.97 -6.84 -1.83
N ALA A 293 9.39 -6.17 -0.87
CA ALA A 293 10.07 -5.74 0.35
C ALA A 293 9.19 -6.03 1.57
N TRP A 294 9.81 -6.63 2.57
CA TRP A 294 9.19 -6.92 3.86
C TRP A 294 10.03 -6.30 4.96
N GLY A 295 9.45 -6.14 6.12
CA GLY A 295 10.20 -5.63 7.25
C GLY A 295 9.48 -5.75 8.57
N ARG A 296 10.28 -5.65 9.61
CA ARG A 296 9.81 -5.58 10.98
C ARG A 296 9.41 -4.14 11.29
N LEU A 297 8.13 -3.86 11.14
CA LEU A 297 7.56 -2.52 11.22
C LEU A 297 6.92 -2.27 12.59
N VAL A 298 7.31 -1.17 13.22
CA VAL A 298 6.63 -0.64 14.41
C VAL A 298 5.34 0.03 13.95
N LYS A 299 4.21 -0.53 14.34
CA LYS A 299 2.86 -0.12 13.92
C LYS A 299 2.39 1.15 14.65
N LEU A 300 1.30 1.73 14.17
CA LEU A 300 0.70 2.94 14.76
C LEU A 300 0.25 2.75 16.20
N ASP A 301 -0.11 1.54 16.61
CA ASP A 301 -0.49 1.16 17.96
C ASP A 301 0.71 0.81 18.87
N GLY A 302 1.93 0.93 18.37
CA GLY A 302 3.16 0.60 19.10
C GLY A 302 3.58 -0.87 19.07
N SER A 303 2.75 -1.76 18.52
CA SER A 303 3.15 -3.17 18.30
C SER A 303 4.17 -3.27 17.17
N THR A 304 4.92 -4.36 17.14
CA THR A 304 5.86 -4.65 16.04
C THR A 304 5.39 -5.89 15.28
N LYS A 305 5.27 -5.78 13.96
CA LYS A 305 4.88 -6.90 13.09
C LYS A 305 5.80 -7.00 11.88
N ILE A 306 5.97 -8.22 11.39
CA ILE A 306 6.58 -8.48 10.08
C ILE A 306 5.47 -8.35 9.03
N VAL A 307 5.66 -7.44 8.07
CA VAL A 307 4.67 -7.15 7.02
C VAL A 307 5.36 -6.87 5.69
N ASN A 308 4.63 -7.04 4.59
CA ASN A 308 5.01 -6.44 3.32
C ASN A 308 4.92 -4.92 3.42
N LEU A 309 5.89 -4.20 2.87
CA LEU A 309 6.00 -2.74 3.00
C LEU A 309 5.10 -1.95 2.02
N ALA A 310 4.21 -2.60 1.29
CA ALA A 310 3.27 -1.94 0.38
C ALA A 310 2.33 -0.96 1.09
N GLY A 311 1.93 -1.26 2.34
CA GLY A 311 1.17 -0.35 3.19
C GLY A 311 1.93 0.95 3.48
N LEU A 312 3.23 0.84 3.81
CA LEU A 312 4.15 1.96 4.01
C LEU A 312 4.34 2.76 2.70
N VAL A 313 4.64 2.07 1.59
CA VAL A 313 4.79 2.67 0.24
C VAL A 313 3.56 3.48 -0.14
N SER A 314 2.37 2.95 0.10
CA SER A 314 1.10 3.66 -0.11
C SER A 314 1.00 4.96 0.68
N GLY A 315 1.49 4.97 1.93
CA GLY A 315 1.58 6.18 2.76
C GLY A 315 2.56 7.20 2.20
N LEU A 316 3.72 6.76 1.69
CA LEU A 316 4.71 7.64 1.05
C LEU A 316 4.15 8.29 -0.22
N TYR A 317 3.45 7.53 -1.07
CA TYR A 317 2.76 8.10 -2.24
C TYR A 317 1.70 9.12 -1.82
N ALA A 318 0.92 8.80 -0.79
CA ALA A 318 -0.16 9.68 -0.33
C ALA A 318 0.34 11.05 0.15
N LYS A 319 1.54 11.15 0.74
CA LYS A 319 2.13 12.44 1.17
C LYS A 319 2.92 13.15 0.08
N SER A 320 3.26 12.46 -1.02
CA SER A 320 4.09 13.02 -2.09
C SER A 320 3.27 13.61 -3.22
N SER A 321 3.75 14.70 -3.84
CA SER A 321 3.20 15.18 -5.12
C SER A 321 3.43 14.13 -6.22
N VAL A 322 2.56 14.11 -7.23
CA VAL A 322 2.55 13.06 -8.28
C VAL A 322 3.88 12.86 -9.01
N GLN A 323 4.61 13.95 -9.25
CA GLN A 323 5.93 13.92 -9.90
C GLN A 323 7.08 13.61 -8.94
N THR A 324 6.82 13.44 -7.65
CA THR A 324 7.89 13.25 -6.68
C THR A 324 8.19 11.78 -6.50
N SER A 325 9.42 11.37 -6.83
CA SER A 325 9.90 10.03 -6.48
C SER A 325 10.02 9.87 -4.98
N ILE A 326 9.42 8.83 -4.42
CA ILE A 326 9.52 8.47 -3.00
C ILE A 326 10.87 7.81 -2.66
N GLY A 327 11.71 7.52 -3.66
CA GLY A 327 13.07 7.02 -3.49
C GLY A 327 14.12 8.13 -3.28
N LYS A 328 13.73 9.39 -3.03
CA LYS A 328 14.68 10.46 -2.75
C LYS A 328 15.44 10.21 -1.45
N THR A 329 16.77 10.21 -1.55
CA THR A 329 17.69 9.97 -0.42
C THR A 329 18.11 11.24 0.33
N ARG A 330 17.71 12.43 -0.14
CA ARG A 330 17.94 13.69 0.56
C ARG A 330 17.10 13.74 1.83
N GLU A 331 17.71 14.06 2.97
CA GLU A 331 17.06 14.06 4.28
C GLU A 331 15.84 14.99 4.33
N GLU A 332 15.97 16.21 3.78
CA GLU A 332 14.89 17.21 3.77
C GLU A 332 13.70 16.79 2.89
N ALA A 333 13.84 15.78 2.05
CA ALA A 333 12.74 15.22 1.28
C ALA A 333 11.76 14.40 2.14
N GLY A 334 12.23 13.89 3.30
CA GLY A 334 11.40 13.20 4.29
C GLY A 334 10.88 11.83 3.83
N PHE A 335 11.60 11.14 2.93
CA PHE A 335 11.26 9.79 2.44
C PHE A 335 12.12 8.69 3.06
N GLY A 336 13.18 9.03 3.78
CA GLY A 336 13.93 8.07 4.60
C GLY A 336 13.06 7.49 5.71
N ILE A 337 13.15 6.19 5.90
CA ILE A 337 12.41 5.45 6.93
C ILE A 337 13.35 5.15 8.07
N ARG A 338 13.13 5.80 9.20
CA ARG A 338 13.98 5.67 10.39
C ARG A 338 13.97 4.25 10.94
N LYS A 339 15.10 3.76 11.40
CA LYS A 339 15.24 2.44 12.07
C LYS A 339 14.40 2.30 13.35
N THR A 340 13.93 3.40 13.93
CA THR A 340 12.94 3.38 15.02
C THR A 340 11.51 3.05 14.56
N LYS A 341 11.23 3.05 13.27
CA LYS A 341 9.94 2.70 12.68
C LYS A 341 9.99 1.41 11.87
N LEU A 342 11.05 1.20 11.13
CA LEU A 342 11.35 -0.02 10.40
C LEU A 342 12.63 -0.59 11.02
N GLU A 343 12.49 -1.55 11.95
CA GLU A 343 13.62 -2.08 12.69
C GLU A 343 14.58 -2.88 11.81
N GLN A 344 14.03 -3.57 10.81
CA GLN A 344 14.77 -4.43 9.91
C GLN A 344 14.00 -4.63 8.60
N THR A 345 14.71 -4.66 7.47
CA THR A 345 14.19 -5.17 6.20
C THR A 345 14.43 -6.67 6.12
N LEU A 346 13.55 -7.38 5.39
CA LEU A 346 13.58 -8.84 5.26
C LEU A 346 13.41 -9.24 3.78
N PRO A 347 13.97 -10.36 3.34
CA PRO A 347 14.97 -11.20 4.05
C PRO A 347 16.22 -10.39 4.42
N VAL A 348 16.92 -10.80 5.49
CA VAL A 348 18.15 -10.11 5.96
C VAL A 348 19.28 -10.21 4.94
N GLU A 349 19.30 -11.33 4.23
CA GLU A 349 20.31 -11.70 3.24
C GLU A 349 20.09 -11.03 1.87
N LEU A 350 19.12 -10.13 1.75
CA LEU A 350 18.86 -9.38 0.52
C LEU A 350 20.03 -8.42 0.26
N ASP A 351 20.99 -8.87 -0.54
CA ASP A 351 22.17 -8.09 -0.91
C ASP A 351 21.90 -7.14 -2.10
N ASN A 352 22.92 -6.36 -2.47
CA ASN A 352 22.79 -5.40 -3.56
C ASN A 352 22.55 -6.06 -4.91
N ASP A 353 23.05 -7.27 -5.15
CA ASP A 353 22.96 -7.96 -6.44
C ASP A 353 21.52 -8.47 -6.62
N ILE A 354 20.90 -9.00 -5.58
CA ILE A 354 19.48 -9.42 -5.58
C ILE A 354 18.55 -8.20 -5.72
N ILE A 355 18.85 -7.10 -5.01
CA ILE A 355 18.11 -5.84 -5.15
C ILE A 355 18.17 -5.34 -6.59
N GLU A 356 19.33 -5.41 -7.25
CA GLU A 356 19.50 -5.01 -8.64
C GLU A 356 18.71 -5.91 -9.61
N LEU A 357 18.72 -7.23 -9.40
CA LEU A 357 17.90 -8.18 -10.19
C LEU A 357 16.42 -7.86 -10.09
N LEU A 358 15.90 -7.63 -8.89
CA LEU A 358 14.49 -7.27 -8.67
C LEU A 358 14.14 -5.92 -9.30
N ASP A 359 15.03 -4.91 -9.17
CA ASP A 359 14.83 -3.60 -9.78
C ASP A 359 14.82 -3.67 -11.31
N LEU A 360 15.75 -4.41 -11.91
CA LEU A 360 15.79 -4.62 -13.36
C LEU A 360 14.55 -5.36 -13.86
N ALA A 361 14.02 -6.28 -13.06
CA ALA A 361 12.78 -6.99 -13.35
C ALA A 361 11.51 -6.10 -13.25
N GLY A 362 11.60 -4.93 -12.62
CA GLY A 362 10.49 -3.99 -12.50
C GLY A 362 9.76 -4.03 -11.15
N PHE A 363 10.34 -4.62 -10.12
CA PHE A 363 9.80 -4.64 -8.77
C PHE A 363 10.21 -3.41 -7.95
N LEU A 364 9.39 -3.04 -6.97
CA LEU A 364 9.75 -2.05 -5.97
C LEU A 364 10.38 -2.75 -4.77
N THR A 365 11.59 -2.35 -4.41
CA THR A 365 12.34 -2.86 -3.25
C THR A 365 12.93 -1.73 -2.43
N PHE A 366 13.47 -2.05 -1.25
CA PHE A 366 14.14 -1.12 -0.36
C PHE A 366 15.64 -1.35 -0.34
N ARG A 367 16.39 -0.30 0.01
CA ARG A 367 17.84 -0.33 0.11
C ARG A 367 18.32 0.50 1.28
N GLU A 368 19.40 0.03 1.91
CA GLU A 368 20.26 0.84 2.77
C GLU A 368 21.42 1.44 1.96
N TYR A 369 21.86 2.62 2.36
CA TYR A 369 23.04 3.27 1.77
C TYR A 369 24.08 3.52 2.85
N ASP A 370 25.34 3.17 2.58
CA ASP A 370 26.43 3.47 3.47
C ASP A 370 26.50 4.98 3.76
N GLY A 371 26.58 5.33 5.04
CA GLY A 371 26.56 6.72 5.49
C GLY A 371 25.17 7.36 5.59
N LYS A 372 24.10 6.57 5.50
CA LYS A 372 22.71 6.95 5.81
C LYS A 372 22.15 6.04 6.91
N ASP A 373 21.44 6.62 7.86
CA ASP A 373 20.88 5.86 9.00
C ASP A 373 19.45 5.32 8.73
N ASP A 374 18.87 5.65 7.57
CA ASP A 374 17.52 5.33 7.19
C ASP A 374 17.46 4.25 6.09
N TYR A 375 16.32 3.55 6.01
CA TYR A 375 15.95 2.74 4.86
C TYR A 375 15.30 3.60 3.79
N PHE A 376 15.54 3.29 2.51
CA PHE A 376 14.98 4.03 1.37
C PHE A 376 14.34 3.08 0.38
N VAL A 377 13.26 3.53 -0.26
CA VAL A 377 12.80 2.91 -1.50
C VAL A 377 13.91 3.07 -2.54
N TYR A 378 14.35 1.97 -3.18
CA TYR A 378 15.42 2.05 -4.17
C TYR A 378 14.93 2.77 -5.42
N HIS A 379 14.01 2.15 -6.15
CA HIS A 379 13.30 2.77 -7.25
C HIS A 379 11.80 2.43 -7.21
N THR A 380 10.99 3.29 -7.81
CA THR A 380 9.52 3.15 -7.87
C THR A 380 9.09 2.39 -9.11
N LYS A 381 9.71 1.24 -9.38
CA LYS A 381 9.49 0.47 -10.61
C LYS A 381 8.06 -0.01 -10.76
N MET A 382 7.66 -0.18 -12.04
CA MET A 382 6.39 -0.75 -12.48
C MET A 382 6.68 -1.98 -13.35
N LEU A 383 5.77 -2.95 -13.42
CA LEU A 383 5.90 -4.11 -14.32
C LEU A 383 5.66 -3.73 -15.79
N SER A 384 6.38 -2.74 -16.24
CA SER A 384 6.22 -2.13 -17.56
C SER A 384 6.75 -3.02 -18.68
N PRO A 385 6.20 -2.91 -19.91
CA PRO A 385 6.82 -3.48 -21.10
C PRO A 385 8.25 -2.94 -21.31
N ASP A 386 9.09 -3.74 -21.97
CA ASP A 386 10.43 -3.30 -22.36
C ASP A 386 10.35 -2.06 -23.26
N GLY A 387 11.19 -1.06 -22.98
CA GLY A 387 11.23 0.20 -23.73
C GLY A 387 10.08 1.16 -23.43
N SER A 388 9.22 0.89 -22.44
CA SER A 388 8.16 1.79 -22.01
C SER A 388 8.73 3.08 -21.43
N ASP A 389 8.08 4.22 -21.71
CA ASP A 389 8.35 5.51 -21.05
C ASP A 389 7.82 5.55 -19.60
N TYR A 390 6.91 4.63 -19.25
CA TYR A 390 6.22 4.57 -17.97
C TYR A 390 6.78 3.47 -17.05
N ARG A 391 8.10 3.49 -16.84
CA ARG A 391 8.80 2.49 -16.02
C ARG A 391 8.78 2.78 -14.52
N TYR A 392 8.42 3.99 -14.12
CA TYR A 392 8.42 4.46 -12.74
C TYR A 392 7.05 4.99 -12.35
N ALA A 393 6.68 4.79 -11.10
CA ALA A 393 5.36 5.20 -10.62
C ALA A 393 5.11 6.72 -10.76
N GLU A 394 6.12 7.57 -10.59
CA GLU A 394 5.96 9.02 -10.79
C GLU A 394 5.57 9.40 -12.21
N ASP A 395 6.04 8.66 -13.23
CA ASP A 395 5.66 8.89 -14.62
C ASP A 395 4.20 8.46 -14.86
N VAL A 396 3.80 7.31 -14.29
CA VAL A 396 2.43 6.80 -14.33
C VAL A 396 1.46 7.70 -13.57
N ARG A 397 1.86 8.21 -12.40
CA ARG A 397 1.07 9.13 -11.58
C ARG A 397 0.78 10.44 -12.32
N VAL A 398 1.80 11.00 -12.98
CA VAL A 398 1.67 12.21 -13.81
C VAL A 398 0.75 11.93 -15.00
N LEU A 399 0.92 10.83 -15.72
CA LEU A 399 0.06 10.42 -16.84
C LEU A 399 -1.40 10.32 -16.37
N ASN A 400 -1.66 9.57 -15.32
CA ASN A 400 -3.01 9.36 -14.79
C ASN A 400 -3.65 10.69 -14.34
N LYS A 401 -2.88 11.63 -13.77
CA LYS A 401 -3.36 12.96 -13.43
C LYS A 401 -3.72 13.78 -14.66
N ILE A 402 -2.87 13.79 -15.68
CA ILE A 402 -3.18 14.45 -16.97
C ILE A 402 -4.52 13.94 -17.51
N ILE A 403 -4.70 12.62 -17.55
CA ILE A 403 -5.93 12.00 -18.06
C ILE A 403 -7.14 12.44 -17.23
N ARG A 404 -7.06 12.39 -15.88
CA ARG A 404 -8.17 12.81 -15.01
C ARG A 404 -8.55 14.27 -15.21
N GLU A 405 -7.56 15.18 -15.19
CA GLU A 405 -7.80 16.60 -15.23
C GLU A 405 -8.26 17.08 -16.61
N THR A 406 -7.69 16.55 -17.71
CA THR A 406 -8.13 16.89 -19.04
C THR A 406 -9.50 16.30 -19.36
N ARG A 407 -9.81 15.08 -18.83
CA ARG A 407 -11.17 14.52 -18.96
C ARG A 407 -12.22 15.40 -18.31
N LYS A 408 -11.99 15.92 -17.09
CA LYS A 408 -12.93 16.83 -16.41
C LYS A 408 -13.23 18.04 -17.28
N LYS A 409 -12.20 18.66 -17.85
CA LYS A 409 -12.36 19.79 -18.76
C LYS A 409 -13.03 19.40 -20.08
N GLY A 410 -12.72 18.21 -20.60
CA GLY A 410 -13.36 17.70 -21.81
C GLY A 410 -14.88 17.48 -21.63
N LEU A 411 -15.31 17.07 -20.44
CA LEU A 411 -16.74 16.92 -20.15
C LEU A 411 -17.50 18.24 -20.20
N ASP A 412 -16.86 19.38 -19.89
CA ASP A 412 -17.46 20.70 -20.01
C ASP A 412 -17.70 21.13 -21.45
N LEU A 413 -17.04 20.48 -22.43
CA LEU A 413 -17.20 20.74 -23.87
C LEU A 413 -18.23 19.83 -24.54
N MET A 414 -18.81 18.86 -23.82
CA MET A 414 -19.80 17.95 -24.40
C MET A 414 -21.08 18.69 -24.75
N ASN A 415 -21.50 18.60 -26.01
CA ASN A 415 -22.64 19.29 -26.59
C ASN A 415 -22.50 20.83 -26.65
N ASP A 416 -21.26 21.35 -26.63
CA ASP A 416 -20.99 22.75 -26.87
C ASP A 416 -21.18 23.08 -28.38
N ASP A 417 -21.75 24.21 -28.69
CA ASP A 417 -22.00 24.61 -30.07
C ASP A 417 -20.74 25.22 -30.72
N ILE A 418 -20.59 24.98 -32.02
CA ILE A 418 -19.46 25.43 -32.83
C ILE A 418 -19.99 26.21 -34.06
N ASP A 419 -19.40 27.39 -34.34
CA ASP A 419 -19.67 28.12 -35.55
C ASP A 419 -19.06 27.34 -36.73
N MET A 420 -19.93 26.91 -37.68
CA MET A 420 -19.54 26.16 -38.85
C MET A 420 -18.86 27.04 -39.91
N GLU A 421 -18.88 28.37 -39.78
CA GLU A 421 -18.13 29.28 -40.66
C GLU A 421 -16.66 29.42 -40.26
N ASP A 422 -16.32 29.14 -38.97
CA ASP A 422 -14.95 29.19 -38.40
C ASP A 422 -14.64 27.97 -37.50
N ILE A 423 -14.79 26.76 -38.04
CA ILE A 423 -14.55 25.52 -37.33
C ILE A 423 -13.15 25.49 -36.74
N GLN A 424 -12.13 25.90 -37.47
CA GLN A 424 -10.74 25.88 -37.00
C GLN A 424 -10.54 26.80 -35.77
N GLY A 425 -10.96 28.04 -35.84
CA GLY A 425 -10.80 29.01 -34.75
C GLY A 425 -11.56 28.61 -33.50
N GLU A 426 -12.75 28.04 -33.66
CA GLU A 426 -13.55 27.48 -32.58
C GLU A 426 -12.88 26.29 -31.90
N LEU A 427 -12.39 25.30 -32.69
CA LEU A 427 -11.70 24.14 -32.13
C LEU A 427 -10.36 24.50 -31.49
N GLU A 428 -9.59 25.47 -32.04
CA GLU A 428 -8.39 26.00 -31.37
C GLU A 428 -8.70 26.66 -30.02
N THR A 429 -9.85 27.35 -29.92
CA THR A 429 -10.30 27.95 -28.67
C THR A 429 -10.63 26.88 -27.63
N ARG A 430 -11.27 25.77 -28.01
CA ARG A 430 -11.51 24.60 -27.16
C ARG A 430 -10.20 23.91 -26.76
N CYS A 431 -9.19 23.87 -27.62
CA CYS A 431 -7.86 23.40 -27.23
C CYS A 431 -7.24 24.25 -26.12
N LYS A 432 -7.36 25.58 -26.20
CA LYS A 432 -6.88 26.48 -25.12
C LYS A 432 -7.62 26.24 -23.80
N PHE A 433 -8.91 25.97 -23.85
CA PHE A 433 -9.71 25.62 -22.69
C PHE A 433 -9.25 24.29 -22.08
N LEU A 434 -9.02 23.25 -22.91
CA LEU A 434 -8.47 21.96 -22.47
C LEU A 434 -7.04 22.06 -21.93
N PHE A 435 -6.29 23.11 -22.29
CA PHE A 435 -4.93 23.31 -21.83
C PHE A 435 -4.83 23.83 -20.37
N GLU A 436 -5.87 24.45 -19.84
CA GLU A 436 -5.84 25.03 -18.48
C GLU A 436 -5.35 24.08 -17.39
N PRO A 437 -5.81 22.80 -17.29
CA PRO A 437 -5.28 21.88 -16.29
C PRO A 437 -3.80 21.59 -16.49
N LEU A 438 -3.32 21.50 -17.73
CA LEU A 438 -1.90 21.29 -18.03
C LEU A 438 -1.07 22.49 -17.61
N GLN A 439 -1.57 23.72 -17.84
CA GLN A 439 -0.92 24.93 -17.36
C GLN A 439 -0.77 24.94 -15.84
N ARG A 440 -1.83 24.54 -15.11
CA ARG A 440 -1.74 24.39 -13.64
C ARG A 440 -0.68 23.38 -13.21
N MET A 441 -0.56 22.25 -13.93
CA MET A 441 0.47 21.25 -13.65
C MET A 441 1.89 21.78 -13.96
N ILE A 442 2.05 22.62 -14.99
CA ILE A 442 3.32 23.30 -15.29
C ILE A 442 3.67 24.29 -14.15
N ASP A 443 2.71 25.12 -13.73
CA ASP A 443 2.88 26.10 -12.66
C ASP A 443 3.21 25.45 -11.31
N ALA A 444 2.59 24.29 -11.04
CA ALA A 444 2.89 23.43 -9.89
C ALA A 444 4.20 22.65 -10.02
N LYS A 445 4.89 22.75 -11.15
CA LYS A 445 6.13 22.01 -11.47
C LYS A 445 5.95 20.48 -11.45
N GLU A 446 4.77 20.01 -11.77
CA GLU A 446 4.46 18.59 -11.91
C GLU A 446 4.94 18.05 -13.25
N ILE A 447 4.85 18.85 -14.31
CA ILE A 447 5.45 18.63 -15.61
C ILE A 447 6.32 19.84 -16.01
N SER A 448 7.22 19.65 -16.97
CA SER A 448 8.13 20.70 -17.43
C SER A 448 7.51 21.58 -18.52
N ALA A 449 6.73 20.98 -19.41
CA ALA A 449 6.02 21.63 -20.49
C ALA A 449 4.87 20.74 -20.98
N ALA A 450 3.90 21.34 -21.65
CA ALA A 450 2.86 20.61 -22.38
C ALA A 450 2.36 21.42 -23.57
N GLU A 451 1.76 20.76 -24.54
CA GLU A 451 1.05 21.35 -25.67
C GLU A 451 -0.18 20.50 -25.99
N ILE A 452 -1.23 21.15 -26.48
CA ILE A 452 -2.38 20.48 -27.10
C ILE A 452 -2.46 20.96 -28.55
N ILE A 453 -2.54 20.01 -29.46
CA ILE A 453 -2.67 20.28 -30.88
C ILE A 453 -3.88 19.54 -31.45
N LEU A 454 -4.57 20.18 -32.39
CA LEU A 454 -5.58 19.51 -33.22
C LEU A 454 -4.90 18.45 -34.11
N MET A 455 -5.53 17.31 -34.25
CA MET A 455 -5.01 16.26 -35.16
C MET A 455 -5.20 16.69 -36.62
N GLU A 456 -4.34 16.23 -37.50
CA GLU A 456 -4.46 16.46 -38.94
C GLU A 456 -5.82 15.98 -39.46
N GLY A 457 -6.48 16.76 -40.29
CA GLY A 457 -7.83 16.47 -40.82
C GLY A 457 -8.97 16.70 -39.81
N HIS A 458 -8.73 17.47 -38.76
CA HIS A 458 -9.70 17.70 -37.67
C HIS A 458 -10.99 18.38 -38.13
N GLU A 459 -10.94 19.28 -39.12
CA GLU A 459 -12.13 19.94 -39.65
C GLU A 459 -13.05 18.94 -40.38
N GLU A 460 -12.47 18.12 -41.29
CA GLU A 460 -13.19 17.07 -42.01
C GLU A 460 -13.82 16.07 -41.03
N THR A 461 -13.05 15.63 -40.04
CA THR A 461 -13.52 14.73 -39.00
C THR A 461 -14.67 15.34 -38.16
N PHE A 462 -14.58 16.66 -37.87
CA PHE A 462 -15.63 17.32 -37.12
C PHE A 462 -16.92 17.44 -37.96
N ILE A 463 -16.79 17.73 -39.24
CA ILE A 463 -17.94 17.83 -40.18
C ILE A 463 -18.62 16.45 -40.33
N GLU A 464 -17.83 15.35 -40.35
CA GLU A 464 -18.36 14.00 -40.59
C GLU A 464 -19.01 13.38 -39.34
N ASP A 465 -18.41 13.51 -38.17
CA ASP A 465 -18.81 12.76 -36.95
C ASP A 465 -18.92 13.62 -35.68
N GLU A 466 -18.89 14.96 -35.81
CA GLU A 466 -19.03 15.94 -34.70
C GLU A 466 -18.01 15.67 -33.56
N THR A 467 -16.84 15.15 -33.92
CA THR A 467 -15.83 14.71 -32.95
C THR A 467 -14.59 15.60 -33.01
N MET A 468 -14.29 16.24 -31.87
CA MET A 468 -13.03 16.99 -31.69
C MET A 468 -11.88 16.01 -31.36
N ARG A 469 -10.87 15.94 -32.22
CA ARG A 469 -9.68 15.07 -32.04
C ARG A 469 -8.45 15.91 -31.75
N THR A 470 -7.89 15.71 -30.56
CA THR A 470 -6.70 16.42 -30.09
C THR A 470 -5.59 15.47 -29.71
N LYS A 471 -4.37 15.95 -29.75
CA LYS A 471 -3.18 15.27 -29.25
C LYS A 471 -2.50 16.12 -28.19
N ILE A 472 -2.32 15.54 -27.00
CA ILE A 472 -1.56 16.14 -25.92
C ILE A 472 -0.13 15.59 -25.97
N ARG A 473 0.84 16.50 -25.96
CA ARG A 473 2.25 16.19 -25.73
C ARG A 473 2.69 16.88 -24.46
N TYR A 474 3.44 16.18 -23.63
CA TYR A 474 3.97 16.74 -22.40
C TYR A 474 5.41 16.29 -22.17
N LEU A 475 6.15 17.10 -21.44
CA LEU A 475 7.50 16.80 -21.00
C LEU A 475 7.49 16.57 -19.49
N SER A 476 7.75 15.34 -19.08
CA SER A 476 7.90 14.94 -17.68
C SER A 476 9.08 15.63 -17.03
N ARG A 477 9.17 15.56 -15.70
CA ARG A 477 10.37 15.94 -14.93
C ARG A 477 11.46 14.88 -15.13
N GLY A 478 12.70 15.32 -15.20
CA GLY A 478 13.85 14.41 -15.22
C GLY A 478 14.31 14.05 -13.80
N TYR A 479 14.84 12.83 -13.63
CA TYR A 479 15.31 12.32 -12.34
C TYR A 479 16.77 11.87 -12.46
N ILE A 480 17.60 12.25 -11.48
CA ILE A 480 18.96 11.74 -11.35
C ILE A 480 18.85 10.36 -10.66
N ARG A 481 19.08 9.29 -11.42
CA ARG A 481 19.04 7.91 -10.91
C ARG A 481 20.42 7.40 -10.51
N GLU A 482 21.47 7.95 -11.12
CA GLU A 482 22.85 7.58 -10.88
C GLU A 482 23.73 8.83 -10.91
N VAL A 483 24.76 8.86 -10.08
CA VAL A 483 25.77 9.93 -10.06
C VAL A 483 27.14 9.30 -10.27
N TYR A 484 27.74 9.60 -11.39
CA TYR A 484 29.12 9.16 -11.69
C TYR A 484 30.10 10.30 -11.41
N ILE A 485 31.09 10.08 -10.50
CA ILE A 485 32.09 11.04 -10.12
C ILE A 485 33.48 10.53 -10.55
N ASN A 486 34.11 11.23 -11.50
CA ASN A 486 35.48 10.93 -11.91
C ASN A 486 36.46 11.77 -11.08
N LEU A 487 37.36 11.12 -10.35
CA LEU A 487 38.33 11.77 -9.49
C LEU A 487 39.72 11.73 -10.15
N ALA A 488 40.33 12.90 -10.30
CA ALA A 488 41.72 13.04 -10.78
C ALA A 488 42.54 13.86 -9.78
N ARG A 489 43.74 13.37 -9.42
CA ARG A 489 44.65 14.10 -8.58
C ARG A 489 45.29 15.22 -9.38
N ARG A 490 45.13 16.46 -8.94
CA ARG A 490 45.82 17.61 -9.52
C ARG A 490 47.30 17.65 -9.03
N ARG A 491 48.25 17.83 -9.94
CA ARG A 491 49.61 18.16 -9.57
C ARG A 491 49.68 19.64 -9.19
N PRO A 492 50.55 20.05 -8.22
CA PRO A 492 50.82 21.47 -8.00
C PRO A 492 51.28 22.10 -9.30
N SER A 493 50.70 23.24 -9.68
CA SER A 493 51.26 24.07 -10.77
C SER A 493 52.62 24.58 -10.30
N ALA A 494 53.68 24.36 -11.08
CA ALA A 494 55.00 24.92 -10.87
C ALA A 494 54.95 26.45 -10.95
#